data_045faec00d2280e030fb88c29e8b2c40
#
_entry.id   045faec00d2280e030fb88c29e8b2c40
#
_cell.length_a   1.000
_cell.length_b   1.000
_cell.length_c   1.000
_cell.angle_alpha   90.00
_cell.angle_beta   90.00
_cell.angle_gamma   90.00
#
_symmetry.space_group_name_H-M   'P 1'
#
loop_
_entity.id
_entity.type
_entity.pdbx_description
1 polymer ?
#
loop_
_entity_poly.entity_id
_entity_poly.type
_entity_poly.pdbx_seq_one_letter_code
_entity_poly.pdbx_strand_id
1 'polypeptide(L)'
;MIRLGVLGSTKGTDLGAIIQAIDTEELKAKISVVVSNQKNAYILERARVNKIPHHYISHKNEKREMFDQRIHKILLQYNVDLILLIGFMRILSDWFCREWNEKILNVHPSLLP
;
A
#
# COMPACT_ATOMS: atom_id res chain seq x y z
N MET A 1 14.21 -10.16 -5.42
CA MET A 1 13.18 -9.23 -5.93
C MET A 1 12.49 -8.57 -4.74
N ILE A 2 12.38 -7.25 -4.76
CA ILE A 2 11.75 -6.49 -3.67
C ILE A 2 10.24 -6.73 -3.67
N ARG A 3 9.68 -7.02 -2.51
CA ARG A 3 8.25 -7.21 -2.34
C ARG A 3 7.63 -5.95 -1.78
N LEU A 4 6.72 -5.37 -2.55
CA LEU A 4 6.06 -4.11 -2.23
C LEU A 4 4.71 -4.35 -1.58
N GLY A 5 4.43 -3.60 -0.53
CA GLY A 5 3.09 -3.50 0.04
C GLY A 5 2.56 -2.10 -0.25
N VAL A 6 1.35 -2.01 -0.75
CA VAL A 6 0.75 -0.73 -1.13
C VAL A 6 -0.38 -0.39 -0.17
N LEU A 7 -0.35 0.81 0.40
CA LEU A 7 -1.44 1.35 1.20
C LEU A 7 -2.06 2.50 0.42
N GLY A 8 -3.36 2.42 0.15
CA GLY A 8 -4.03 3.45 -0.62
C GLY A 8 -5.50 3.57 -0.26
N SER A 9 -6.04 4.79 -0.39
CA SER A 9 -7.42 5.09 -0.03
C SER A 9 -8.28 5.53 -1.20
N THR A 10 -7.69 5.74 -2.37
CA THR A 10 -8.34 6.40 -3.49
C THR A 10 -8.28 5.56 -4.77
N LYS A 11 -8.19 6.22 -5.93
CA LYS A 11 -8.24 5.54 -7.22
C LYS A 11 -7.02 4.67 -7.51
N GLY A 12 -5.87 5.00 -6.92
CA GLY A 12 -4.66 4.23 -7.14
C GLY A 12 -4.11 4.33 -8.55
N THR A 13 -4.23 5.48 -9.19
CA THR A 13 -3.72 5.69 -10.54
C THR A 13 -2.24 5.36 -10.63
N ASP A 14 -1.47 5.72 -9.61
CA ASP A 14 -0.03 5.45 -9.58
C ASP A 14 0.27 3.95 -9.44
N LEU A 15 -0.66 3.19 -8.84
CA LEU A 15 -0.51 1.74 -8.80
C LEU A 15 -0.47 1.17 -10.21
N GLY A 16 -1.33 1.69 -11.11
CA GLY A 16 -1.32 1.28 -12.50
C GLY A 16 0.02 1.51 -13.18
N ALA A 17 0.63 2.66 -12.91
CA ALA A 17 1.94 2.97 -13.48
C ALA A 17 3.03 2.05 -12.94
N ILE A 18 2.96 1.70 -11.65
CA ILE A 18 3.92 0.78 -11.04
C ILE A 18 3.76 -0.62 -11.62
N ILE A 19 2.52 -1.09 -11.77
CA ILE A 19 2.24 -2.39 -12.39
C ILE A 19 2.82 -2.43 -13.80
N GLN A 20 2.63 -1.36 -14.57
CA GLN A 20 3.17 -1.29 -15.93
C GLN A 20 4.69 -1.35 -15.92
N ALA A 21 5.34 -0.62 -15.02
CA ALA A 21 6.80 -0.62 -14.92
C ALA A 21 7.34 -2.01 -14.57
N ILE A 22 6.60 -2.76 -13.74
CA ILE A 22 6.96 -4.13 -13.40
C ILE A 22 6.79 -5.05 -14.63
N ASP A 23 5.68 -4.91 -15.34
CA ASP A 23 5.38 -5.75 -16.50
C ASP A 23 6.38 -5.53 -17.63
N THR A 24 6.89 -4.32 -17.80
CA THR A 24 7.90 -4.01 -18.82
C THR A 24 9.33 -4.23 -18.32
N GLU A 25 9.49 -4.75 -17.12
CA GLU A 25 10.77 -5.01 -16.47
C GLU A 25 11.64 -3.77 -16.22
N GLU A 26 11.04 -2.58 -16.28
CA GLU A 26 11.73 -1.36 -15.87
C GLU A 26 11.94 -1.31 -14.37
N LEU A 27 11.06 -1.98 -13.63
CA LEU A 27 11.14 -2.07 -12.17
C LEU A 27 11.14 -3.54 -11.77
N LYS A 28 12.23 -3.97 -11.13
CA LYS A 28 12.36 -5.36 -10.65
C LYS A 28 11.80 -5.48 -9.25
N ALA A 29 10.49 -5.61 -9.19
CA ALA A 29 9.78 -5.70 -7.92
C ALA A 29 8.49 -6.51 -8.12
N LYS A 30 7.87 -6.87 -7.02
CA LYS A 30 6.58 -7.56 -7.01
C LYS A 30 5.66 -6.82 -6.04
N ILE A 31 4.42 -6.59 -6.44
CA ILE A 31 3.42 -6.08 -5.50
C ILE A 31 2.81 -7.27 -4.80
N SER A 32 3.13 -7.43 -3.53
CA SER A 32 2.69 -8.59 -2.75
C SER A 32 1.28 -8.42 -2.20
N VAL A 33 0.90 -7.19 -1.84
CA VAL A 33 -0.42 -6.92 -1.28
C VAL A 33 -0.77 -5.45 -1.42
N VAL A 34 -2.06 -5.18 -1.58
CA VAL A 34 -2.64 -3.83 -1.56
C VAL A 34 -3.63 -3.78 -0.41
N VAL A 35 -3.52 -2.76 0.44
CA VAL A 35 -4.43 -2.58 1.58
C VAL A 35 -5.07 -1.20 1.47
N SER A 36 -6.38 -1.14 1.69
CA SER A 36 -7.12 0.12 1.74
C SER A 36 -7.96 0.21 3.00
N ASN A 37 -8.11 1.43 3.50
CA ASN A 37 -9.03 1.73 4.61
C ASN A 37 -10.39 2.22 4.12
N GLN A 38 -10.61 2.20 2.80
CA GLN A 38 -11.87 2.61 2.17
C GLN A 38 -12.42 1.42 1.38
N LYS A 39 -13.61 0.97 1.77
CA LYS A 39 -14.21 -0.25 1.22
C LYS A 39 -14.36 -0.23 -0.30
N ASN A 40 -14.74 0.93 -0.84
CA ASN A 40 -15.04 1.07 -2.26
C ASN A 40 -13.92 1.79 -3.04
N ALA A 41 -12.71 1.85 -2.47
CA ALA A 41 -11.60 2.50 -3.15
C ALA A 41 -11.23 1.75 -4.44
N TYR A 42 -11.12 2.47 -5.53
CA TYR A 42 -10.84 1.87 -6.83
C TYR A 42 -9.47 1.17 -6.87
N ILE A 43 -8.56 1.56 -5.98
CA ILE A 43 -7.27 0.89 -5.89
C ILE A 43 -7.43 -0.62 -5.60
N LEU A 44 -8.46 -0.99 -4.83
CA LEU A 44 -8.75 -2.41 -4.56
C LEU A 44 -9.22 -3.12 -5.82
N GLU A 45 -9.99 -2.45 -6.67
CA GLU A 45 -10.44 -3.01 -7.93
C GLU A 45 -9.26 -3.19 -8.90
N ARG A 46 -8.33 -2.24 -8.91
CA ARG A 46 -7.10 -2.37 -9.71
C ARG A 46 -6.31 -3.59 -9.28
N ALA A 47 -6.19 -3.82 -7.96
CA ALA A 47 -5.50 -5.00 -7.45
C ALA A 47 -6.22 -6.27 -7.87
N ARG A 48 -7.56 -6.30 -7.75
CA ARG A 48 -8.35 -7.46 -8.13
C ARG A 48 -8.17 -7.81 -9.60
N VAL A 49 -8.27 -6.82 -10.48
CA VAL A 49 -8.13 -7.02 -11.93
C VAL A 49 -6.74 -7.56 -12.28
N ASN A 50 -5.72 -7.13 -11.56
CA ASN A 50 -4.34 -7.55 -11.81
C ASN A 50 -3.93 -8.77 -10.97
N LYS A 51 -4.90 -9.42 -10.33
CA LYS A 51 -4.68 -10.64 -9.52
C LYS A 51 -3.67 -10.45 -8.40
N ILE A 52 -3.69 -9.26 -7.79
CA ILE A 52 -2.84 -8.93 -6.65
C ILE A 52 -3.66 -9.12 -5.37
N PRO A 53 -3.12 -9.81 -4.36
CA PRO A 53 -3.80 -9.92 -3.06
C PRO A 53 -4.14 -8.53 -2.52
N HIS A 54 -5.34 -8.38 -1.98
CA HIS A 54 -5.80 -7.09 -1.48
C HIS A 54 -6.73 -7.26 -0.30
N HIS A 55 -6.71 -6.27 0.60
CA HIS A 55 -7.52 -6.28 1.80
C HIS A 55 -8.12 -4.91 2.06
N TYR A 56 -9.37 -4.91 2.50
CA TYR A 56 -10.00 -3.74 3.06
C TYR A 56 -9.97 -3.88 4.59
N ILE A 57 -9.53 -2.84 5.27
CA ILE A 57 -9.51 -2.78 6.73
C ILE A 57 -10.23 -1.52 7.17
N SER A 58 -11.36 -1.68 7.89
CA SER A 58 -12.10 -0.54 8.42
C SER A 58 -11.28 0.14 9.51
N HIS A 59 -11.22 1.48 9.47
CA HIS A 59 -10.58 2.27 10.52
C HIS A 59 -11.59 2.92 11.46
N LYS A 60 -12.89 2.65 11.26
CA LYS A 60 -13.94 3.27 12.05
C LYS A 60 -13.94 2.74 13.48
N ASN A 61 -14.08 3.66 14.44
CA ASN A 61 -14.16 3.32 15.87
C ASN A 61 -12.94 2.59 16.42
N GLU A 62 -11.80 2.72 15.75
CA GLU A 62 -10.57 2.06 16.15
C GLU A 62 -9.46 3.08 16.37
N LYS A 63 -8.68 2.89 17.43
CA LYS A 63 -7.52 3.74 17.69
C LYS A 63 -6.48 3.53 16.60
N ARG A 64 -5.74 4.61 16.29
CA ARG A 64 -4.72 4.58 15.23
C ARG A 64 -3.75 3.42 15.37
N GLU A 65 -3.21 3.22 16.58
CA GLU A 65 -2.24 2.16 16.80
C GLU A 65 -2.81 0.77 16.59
N MET A 66 -4.06 0.54 16.99
CA MET A 66 -4.73 -0.73 16.79
C MET A 66 -4.92 -1.02 15.31
N PHE A 67 -5.37 -0.03 14.57
CA PHE A 67 -5.53 -0.13 13.12
C PHE A 67 -4.18 -0.41 12.46
N ASP A 68 -3.14 0.32 12.85
CA ASP A 68 -1.82 0.17 12.27
C ASP A 68 -1.22 -1.21 12.57
N GLN A 69 -1.50 -1.78 13.73
CA GLN A 69 -1.07 -3.14 14.05
C GLN A 69 -1.72 -4.17 13.12
N ARG A 70 -2.97 -3.95 12.74
CA ARG A 70 -3.65 -4.85 11.80
C ARG A 70 -3.00 -4.77 10.42
N ILE A 71 -2.66 -3.57 9.96
CA ILE A 71 -1.93 -3.40 8.70
C ILE A 71 -0.57 -4.09 8.80
N HIS A 72 0.14 -3.86 9.88
CA HIS A 72 1.46 -4.45 10.10
C HIS A 72 1.43 -5.97 9.96
N LYS A 73 0.45 -6.63 10.58
CA LYS A 73 0.31 -8.08 10.49
C LYS A 73 0.11 -8.56 9.06
N ILE A 74 -0.70 -7.84 8.28
CA ILE A 74 -0.91 -8.19 6.87
C ILE A 74 0.39 -8.05 6.10
N LEU A 75 1.11 -6.96 6.30
CA LEU A 75 2.37 -6.73 5.60
C LEU A 75 3.39 -7.83 5.93
N LEU A 76 3.46 -8.26 7.18
CA LEU A 76 4.33 -9.37 7.57
C LEU A 76 3.89 -10.68 6.90
N GLN A 77 2.59 -10.94 6.86
CA GLN A 77 2.04 -12.14 6.24
C GLN A 77 2.46 -12.26 4.77
N TYR A 78 2.54 -11.15 4.07
CA TYR A 78 2.90 -11.12 2.66
C TYR A 78 4.39 -10.84 2.43
N ASN A 79 5.19 -10.87 3.49
CA ASN A 79 6.66 -10.70 3.41
C ASN A 79 7.07 -9.38 2.73
N VAL A 80 6.36 -8.31 3.04
CA VAL A 80 6.64 -7.00 2.43
C VAL A 80 8.00 -6.48 2.87
N ASP A 81 8.78 -6.00 1.91
CA ASP A 81 10.07 -5.38 2.15
C ASP A 81 9.99 -3.85 2.21
N LEU A 82 9.08 -3.27 1.43
CA LEU A 82 8.96 -1.82 1.29
C LEU A 82 7.49 -1.44 1.12
N ILE A 83 7.07 -0.40 1.81
CA ILE A 83 5.70 0.10 1.74
C ILE A 83 5.65 1.31 0.81
N LEU A 84 4.67 1.31 -0.09
CA LEU A 84 4.35 2.47 -0.92
C LEU A 84 3.01 3.05 -0.46
N LEU A 85 3.00 4.33 -0.13
CA LEU A 85 1.78 5.05 0.19
C LEU A 85 1.27 5.72 -1.09
N ILE A 86 0.14 5.26 -1.59
CA ILE A 86 -0.46 5.78 -2.82
C ILE A 86 -1.81 6.39 -2.47
N GLY A 87 -1.81 7.70 -2.20
CA GLY A 87 -3.04 8.38 -1.80
C GLY A 87 -3.66 7.80 -0.53
N PHE A 88 -2.84 7.42 0.43
CA PHE A 88 -3.34 6.86 1.68
C PHE A 88 -3.82 7.99 2.60
N MET A 89 -5.11 7.98 2.93
CA MET A 89 -5.78 9.07 3.64
C MET A 89 -5.86 8.84 5.14
N ARG A 90 -4.79 8.34 5.73
CA ARG A 90 -4.71 8.15 7.17
C ARG A 90 -3.28 8.42 7.64
N ILE A 91 -3.14 9.09 8.77
CA ILE A 91 -1.84 9.34 9.39
C ILE A 91 -1.40 8.08 10.12
N LEU A 92 -0.20 7.62 9.81
CA LEU A 92 0.37 6.44 10.47
C LEU A 92 0.88 6.81 11.86
N SER A 93 0.76 5.86 12.79
CA SER A 93 1.23 6.07 14.16
C SER A 93 2.76 6.11 14.23
N ASP A 94 3.29 6.72 15.29
CA ASP A 94 4.73 6.72 15.52
C ASP A 94 5.28 5.30 15.63
N TRP A 95 4.53 4.41 16.29
CA TRP A 95 4.92 3.01 16.40
C TRP A 95 5.11 2.37 15.02
N PHE A 96 4.16 2.57 14.12
CA PHE A 96 4.21 2.00 12.78
C PHE A 96 5.41 2.56 12.01
N CYS A 97 5.63 3.87 12.10
CA CYS A 97 6.74 4.52 11.40
C CYS A 97 8.09 4.02 11.93
N ARG A 98 8.20 3.74 13.21
CA ARG A 98 9.43 3.16 13.77
C ARG A 98 9.66 1.73 13.30
N GLU A 99 8.59 0.91 13.28
CA GLU A 99 8.69 -0.49 12.83
C GLU A 99 9.12 -0.58 11.37
N TRP A 100 8.68 0.37 10.56
CA TRP A 100 8.98 0.37 9.12
C TRP A 100 9.95 1.50 8.75
N ASN A 101 10.83 1.88 9.68
CA ASN A 101 11.79 2.95 9.44
C ASN A 101 12.60 2.71 8.17
N GLU A 102 12.71 3.74 7.32
CA GLU A 102 13.39 3.70 6.03
C GLU A 102 12.78 2.72 5.02
N LYS A 103 11.58 2.20 5.31
CA LYS A 103 10.90 1.25 4.44
C LYS A 103 9.53 1.74 3.98
N ILE A 104 9.28 3.05 4.07
CA ILE A 104 8.03 3.67 3.63
C ILE A 104 8.36 4.77 2.63
N LEU A 105 7.76 4.68 1.45
CA LEU A 105 7.86 5.71 0.42
C LEU A 105 6.47 6.25 0.13
N ASN A 106 6.35 7.56 0.09
CA ASN A 106 5.11 8.23 -0.26
C ASN A 106 5.17 8.64 -1.72
N VAL A 107 4.21 8.17 -2.50
CA VAL A 107 4.17 8.44 -3.94
C VAL A 107 3.30 9.69 -4.19
N HIS A 108 3.92 10.75 -4.68
CA HIS A 108 3.26 12.02 -4.96
C HIS A 108 3.43 12.40 -6.43
N PRO A 109 2.50 11.99 -7.28
CA PRO A 109 2.62 12.31 -8.71
C PRO A 109 2.59 13.82 -8.98
N SER A 110 1.93 14.58 -8.10
CA SER A 110 1.86 16.03 -8.25
C SER A 110 3.22 16.71 -8.09
N LEU A 111 4.23 16.03 -7.59
CA LEU A 111 5.59 16.53 -7.46
C LEU A 111 6.46 16.18 -8.66
N LEU A 112 5.95 15.37 -9.57
CA LEU A 112 6.67 15.02 -10.77
C LEU A 112 6.53 16.15 -11.79
N PRO A 113 7.62 16.50 -12.48
CA PRO A 113 7.57 17.55 -13.51
C PRO A 113 6.68 17.15 -14.68
#